data_ec58c39556343108c41f3bf5227b18f4
#
_entry.id   ec58c39556343108c41f3bf5227b18f4
#
_cell.length_a   1.000
_cell.length_b   1.000
_cell.length_c   1.000
_cell.angle_alpha   90.00
_cell.angle_beta   90.00
_cell.angle_gamma   90.00
#
_symmetry.space_group_name_H-M   'P 1'
#
loop_
_entity.id
_entity.type
_entity.pdbx_description
1 polymer ?
#
loop_
_entity_poly.entity_id
_entity_poly.type
_entity_poly.pdbx_seq_one_letter_code
_entity_poly.pdbx_strand_id
1 'polypeptide(L)'
;MAYLYWLDHQPQESVYDPQIVSVARAAGVDPFLVRALIWRESRFDPNTHGEADEHGLMQVTPEVGQMWAKANKIEDFKDDDLYDPETNIRAGTWYLNRAIKHWSLTDDPATFALAEYNAGRSNALKWVDPLAPLDHTAFLERITFPSTRKYVEDIMTKRDKYRAVFGNNRWYKEDAETGVPVTQTQ
;
A
#
# COMPACT_ATOMS: atom_id res chain seq x y z
N MET A 1 -21.02 -0.62 22.57
CA MET A 1 -21.78 0.06 21.50
C MET A 1 -20.87 0.60 20.39
N ALA A 2 -19.80 1.33 20.64
CA ALA A 2 -18.89 1.82 19.59
C ALA A 2 -18.24 0.71 18.73
N TYR A 3 -17.91 -0.44 19.29
CA TYR A 3 -17.30 -1.57 18.59
C TYR A 3 -18.27 -2.25 17.60
N LEU A 4 -19.56 -2.37 17.97
CA LEU A 4 -20.60 -2.91 17.09
C LEU A 4 -20.94 -1.94 15.95
N TYR A 5 -20.99 -0.64 16.24
CA TYR A 5 -21.16 0.39 15.21
C TYR A 5 -20.01 0.40 14.19
N TRP A 6 -18.78 0.15 14.64
CA TRP A 6 -17.61 0.07 13.80
C TRP A 6 -17.63 -1.17 12.89
N LEU A 7 -18.15 -2.32 13.35
CA LEU A 7 -18.31 -3.53 12.56
C LEU A 7 -19.40 -3.38 11.46
N ASP A 8 -20.44 -2.59 11.73
CA ASP A 8 -21.59 -2.43 10.83
C ASP A 8 -21.29 -1.47 9.65
N HIS A 9 -20.22 -0.66 9.77
CA HIS A 9 -19.82 0.31 8.74
C HIS A 9 -18.61 -0.16 7.89
N GLN A 10 -18.24 -1.46 7.94
CA GLN A 10 -17.12 -2.04 7.19
C GLN A 10 -17.49 -2.86 5.92
N PRO A 11 -18.73 -2.86 5.39
CA PRO A 11 -19.03 -3.72 4.24
C PRO A 11 -18.23 -3.34 2.99
N GLN A 12 -17.97 -2.05 2.76
CA GLN A 12 -17.21 -1.57 1.59
C GLN A 12 -15.70 -1.80 1.74
N GLU A 13 -15.14 -1.67 2.95
CA GLU A 13 -13.71 -1.89 3.16
C GLU A 13 -13.31 -3.36 2.94
N SER A 14 -14.18 -4.32 3.27
CA SER A 14 -13.86 -5.75 3.19
C SER A 14 -14.11 -6.38 1.82
N VAL A 15 -14.77 -5.69 0.90
CA VAL A 15 -15.05 -6.22 -0.45
C VAL A 15 -13.77 -6.46 -1.24
N TYR A 16 -12.72 -5.68 -0.98
CA TYR A 16 -11.42 -5.78 -1.64
C TYR A 16 -10.43 -6.71 -0.94
N ASP A 17 -10.76 -7.26 0.23
CA ASP A 17 -9.85 -8.12 1.00
C ASP A 17 -9.27 -9.29 0.19
N PRO A 18 -10.05 -10.03 -0.64
CA PRO A 18 -9.50 -11.11 -1.45
C PRO A 18 -8.42 -10.64 -2.43
N GLN A 19 -8.67 -9.52 -3.13
CA GLN A 19 -7.72 -8.95 -4.09
C GLN A 19 -6.48 -8.42 -3.37
N ILE A 20 -6.67 -7.68 -2.28
CA ILE A 20 -5.58 -7.12 -1.46
C ILE A 20 -4.65 -8.25 -1.01
N VAL A 21 -5.19 -9.31 -0.42
CA VAL A 21 -4.39 -10.43 0.10
C VAL A 21 -3.67 -11.16 -1.02
N SER A 22 -4.37 -11.48 -2.11
CA SER A 22 -3.79 -12.18 -3.25
C SER A 22 -2.63 -11.39 -3.86
N VAL A 23 -2.85 -10.10 -4.17
CA VAL A 23 -1.84 -9.25 -4.82
C VAL A 23 -0.66 -8.96 -3.89
N ALA A 24 -0.93 -8.62 -2.62
CA ALA A 24 0.12 -8.32 -1.66
C ALA A 24 1.03 -9.51 -1.40
N ARG A 25 0.47 -10.73 -1.20
CA ARG A 25 1.24 -11.96 -1.03
C ARG A 25 2.09 -12.30 -2.25
N ALA A 26 1.51 -12.23 -3.45
CA ALA A 26 2.25 -12.45 -4.69
C ALA A 26 3.42 -11.46 -4.86
N ALA A 27 3.29 -10.25 -4.36
CA ALA A 27 4.32 -9.23 -4.38
C ALA A 27 5.31 -9.31 -3.20
N GLY A 28 5.05 -10.16 -2.19
CA GLY A 28 5.84 -10.22 -0.95
C GLY A 28 5.68 -8.98 -0.05
N VAL A 29 4.51 -8.33 -0.11
CA VAL A 29 4.15 -7.16 0.70
C VAL A 29 3.14 -7.56 1.77
N ASP A 30 3.24 -6.96 2.95
CA ASP A 30 2.26 -7.16 4.03
C ASP A 30 0.84 -6.74 3.57
N PRO A 31 -0.15 -7.64 3.53
CA PRO A 31 -1.51 -7.30 3.11
C PRO A 31 -2.17 -6.23 3.98
N PHE A 32 -1.83 -6.17 5.28
CA PHE A 32 -2.34 -5.13 6.17
C PHE A 32 -1.76 -3.76 5.87
N LEU A 33 -0.52 -3.70 5.37
CA LEU A 33 0.09 -2.46 4.89
C LEU A 33 -0.63 -1.95 3.64
N VAL A 34 -0.88 -2.82 2.66
CA VAL A 34 -1.64 -2.46 1.43
C VAL A 34 -3.04 -1.97 1.79
N ARG A 35 -3.75 -2.69 2.68
CA ARG A 35 -5.08 -2.28 3.15
C ARG A 35 -5.07 -0.92 3.84
N ALA A 36 -4.08 -0.66 4.70
CA ALA A 36 -3.95 0.61 5.41
C ALA A 36 -3.63 1.77 4.45
N LEU A 37 -2.84 1.49 3.41
CA LEU A 37 -2.55 2.44 2.34
C LEU A 37 -3.83 2.82 1.59
N ILE A 38 -4.62 1.84 1.12
CA ILE A 38 -5.91 2.07 0.45
C ILE A 38 -6.85 2.92 1.34
N TRP A 39 -6.93 2.57 2.64
CA TRP A 39 -7.70 3.38 3.60
C TRP A 39 -7.24 4.84 3.64
N ARG A 40 -5.95 5.08 3.58
CA ARG A 40 -5.40 6.44 3.65
C ARG A 40 -5.64 7.22 2.36
N GLU A 41 -5.47 6.57 1.22
CA GLU A 41 -5.54 7.19 -0.10
C GLU A 41 -6.98 7.50 -0.54
N SER A 42 -7.89 6.55 -0.45
CA SER A 42 -9.22 6.67 -1.06
C SER A 42 -10.38 6.39 -0.12
N ARG A 43 -10.14 5.92 1.13
CA ARG A 43 -11.20 5.35 1.97
C ARG A 43 -11.96 4.21 1.30
N PHE A 44 -11.27 3.45 0.45
CA PHE A 44 -11.83 2.35 -0.36
C PHE A 44 -12.82 2.80 -1.44
N ASP A 45 -12.82 4.07 -1.84
CA ASP A 45 -13.56 4.52 -3.01
C ASP A 45 -12.72 4.36 -4.29
N PRO A 46 -13.10 3.46 -5.21
CA PRO A 46 -12.36 3.21 -6.44
C PRO A 46 -12.43 4.37 -7.44
N ASN A 47 -13.38 5.30 -7.25
CA ASN A 47 -13.56 6.44 -8.14
C ASN A 47 -12.83 7.69 -7.66
N THR A 48 -12.04 7.59 -6.58
CA THR A 48 -11.27 8.74 -6.08
C THR A 48 -10.30 9.23 -7.14
N HIS A 49 -10.33 10.56 -7.36
CA HIS A 49 -9.39 11.29 -8.23
C HIS A 49 -8.67 12.34 -7.39
N GLY A 50 -7.35 12.27 -7.35
CA GLY A 50 -6.49 13.18 -6.59
C GLY A 50 -6.15 14.47 -7.34
N GLU A 51 -5.62 15.46 -6.63
CA GLU A 51 -5.28 16.78 -7.19
C GLU A 51 -4.08 16.74 -8.16
N ALA A 52 -3.19 15.74 -8.02
CA ALA A 52 -2.05 15.52 -8.89
C ALA A 52 -2.31 14.40 -9.92
N ASP A 53 -3.59 14.22 -10.31
CA ASP A 53 -4.03 13.20 -11.27
C ASP A 53 -3.81 11.77 -10.80
N GLU A 54 -3.93 11.53 -9.46
CA GLU A 54 -3.91 10.18 -8.92
C GLU A 54 -5.28 9.53 -9.02
N HIS A 55 -5.33 8.23 -9.33
CA HIS A 55 -6.55 7.50 -9.61
C HIS A 55 -6.77 6.33 -8.65
N GLY A 56 -8.02 6.15 -8.23
CA GLY A 56 -8.55 4.92 -7.63
C GLY A 56 -8.08 4.63 -6.20
N LEU A 57 -8.18 3.36 -5.83
CA LEU A 57 -8.02 2.88 -4.45
C LEU A 57 -6.69 3.26 -3.80
N MET A 58 -5.59 3.15 -4.53
CA MET A 58 -4.23 3.42 -4.05
C MET A 58 -3.66 4.75 -4.57
N GLN A 59 -4.50 5.59 -5.20
CA GLN A 59 -4.12 6.88 -5.77
C GLN A 59 -2.85 6.76 -6.62
N VAL A 60 -2.94 5.93 -7.65
CA VAL A 60 -1.85 5.67 -8.59
C VAL A 60 -1.86 6.74 -9.67
N THR A 61 -0.72 7.41 -9.92
CA THR A 61 -0.61 8.36 -11.02
C THR A 61 -0.52 7.64 -12.37
N PRO A 62 -0.96 8.25 -13.49
CA PRO A 62 -0.78 7.72 -14.83
C PRO A 62 0.66 7.29 -15.13
N GLU A 63 1.66 8.08 -14.70
CA GLU A 63 3.07 7.74 -14.88
C GLU A 63 3.44 6.40 -14.22
N VAL A 64 3.00 6.19 -12.97
CA VAL A 64 3.22 4.92 -12.24
C VAL A 64 2.48 3.78 -12.91
N GLY A 65 1.24 4.00 -13.38
CA GLY A 65 0.46 3.03 -14.12
C GLY A 65 1.17 2.59 -15.41
N GLN A 66 1.66 3.53 -16.20
CA GLN A 66 2.44 3.26 -17.41
C GLN A 66 3.75 2.50 -17.12
N MET A 67 4.45 2.86 -16.03
CA MET A 67 5.64 2.12 -15.61
C MET A 67 5.32 0.67 -15.22
N TRP A 68 4.22 0.45 -14.49
CA TRP A 68 3.75 -0.87 -14.11
C TRP A 68 3.33 -1.69 -15.33
N ALA A 69 2.54 -1.12 -16.25
CA ALA A 69 2.09 -1.77 -17.46
C ALA A 69 3.28 -2.21 -18.32
N LYS A 70 4.26 -1.33 -18.53
CA LYS A 70 5.49 -1.65 -19.26
C LYS A 70 6.27 -2.79 -18.61
N ALA A 71 6.43 -2.76 -17.28
CA ALA A 71 7.16 -3.81 -16.54
C ALA A 71 6.46 -5.18 -16.64
N ASN A 72 5.13 -5.19 -16.79
CA ASN A 72 4.31 -6.40 -16.91
C ASN A 72 3.91 -6.74 -18.35
N LYS A 73 4.43 -6.02 -19.36
CA LYS A 73 4.19 -6.23 -20.79
C LYS A 73 2.70 -6.13 -21.18
N ILE A 74 1.98 -5.19 -20.58
CA ILE A 74 0.58 -4.88 -20.89
C ILE A 74 0.62 -3.76 -21.95
N GLU A 75 0.27 -4.10 -23.19
CA GLU A 75 0.47 -3.20 -24.35
C GLU A 75 -0.68 -2.19 -24.53
N ASP A 76 -1.89 -2.53 -24.10
CA ASP A 76 -3.13 -1.77 -24.31
C ASP A 76 -3.61 -1.03 -23.06
N PHE A 77 -2.75 -0.89 -22.04
CA PHE A 77 -3.04 -0.15 -20.81
C PHE A 77 -3.38 1.32 -21.09
N LYS A 78 -4.44 1.79 -20.46
CA LYS A 78 -4.90 3.18 -20.46
C LYS A 78 -4.96 3.71 -19.02
N ASP A 79 -4.83 5.01 -18.88
CA ASP A 79 -4.83 5.66 -17.56
C ASP A 79 -6.17 5.44 -16.83
N ASP A 80 -7.30 5.40 -17.56
CA ASP A 80 -8.62 5.09 -17.01
C ASP A 80 -8.73 3.67 -16.43
N ASP A 81 -7.86 2.73 -16.83
CA ASP A 81 -7.83 1.37 -16.26
C ASP A 81 -7.44 1.40 -14.77
N LEU A 82 -6.86 2.52 -14.28
CA LEU A 82 -6.56 2.73 -12.88
C LEU A 82 -7.80 2.93 -11.99
N TYR A 83 -9.00 3.10 -12.57
CA TYR A 83 -10.26 3.07 -11.81
C TYR A 83 -10.79 1.64 -11.61
N ASP A 84 -10.27 0.65 -12.36
CA ASP A 84 -10.53 -0.75 -12.05
C ASP A 84 -9.81 -1.17 -10.77
N PRO A 85 -10.55 -1.67 -9.74
CA PRO A 85 -9.96 -1.99 -8.44
C PRO A 85 -8.80 -2.97 -8.50
N GLU A 86 -8.89 -4.03 -9.33
CA GLU A 86 -7.84 -5.03 -9.43
C GLU A 86 -6.58 -4.45 -10.06
N THR A 87 -6.72 -3.74 -11.16
CA THR A 87 -5.62 -3.05 -11.86
C THR A 87 -4.93 -2.05 -10.94
N ASN A 88 -5.71 -1.27 -10.21
CA ASN A 88 -5.20 -0.27 -9.27
C ASN A 88 -4.41 -0.90 -8.12
N ILE A 89 -4.95 -1.95 -7.47
CA ILE A 89 -4.27 -2.67 -6.38
C ILE A 89 -2.97 -3.31 -6.90
N ARG A 90 -2.96 -3.88 -8.12
CA ARG A 90 -1.75 -4.45 -8.73
C ARG A 90 -0.69 -3.39 -8.99
N ALA A 91 -1.04 -2.28 -9.62
CA ALA A 91 -0.12 -1.20 -9.96
C ALA A 91 0.43 -0.52 -8.70
N GLY A 92 -0.44 -0.16 -7.75
CA GLY A 92 -0.05 0.49 -6.51
C GLY A 92 0.80 -0.41 -5.60
N THR A 93 0.45 -1.69 -5.47
CA THR A 93 1.25 -2.66 -4.69
C THR A 93 2.62 -2.91 -5.33
N TRP A 94 2.69 -2.98 -6.67
CA TRP A 94 3.96 -3.08 -7.38
C TRP A 94 4.86 -1.87 -7.11
N TYR A 95 4.30 -0.66 -7.12
CA TYR A 95 5.05 0.56 -6.84
C TYR A 95 5.52 0.62 -5.39
N LEU A 96 4.64 0.27 -4.43
CA LEU A 96 5.00 0.15 -3.01
C LEU A 96 6.12 -0.88 -2.79
N ASN A 97 6.05 -2.05 -3.45
CA ASN A 97 7.09 -3.07 -3.35
C ASN A 97 8.44 -2.58 -3.87
N ARG A 98 8.46 -1.81 -4.97
CA ARG A 98 9.70 -1.17 -5.44
C ARG A 98 10.29 -0.25 -4.39
N ALA A 99 9.46 0.59 -3.77
CA ALA A 99 9.92 1.47 -2.69
C ALA A 99 10.45 0.66 -1.50
N ILE A 100 9.75 -0.38 -1.05
CA ILE A 100 10.21 -1.27 0.03
C ILE A 100 11.59 -1.88 -0.32
N LYS A 101 11.79 -2.34 -1.55
CA LYS A 101 13.08 -2.89 -2.00
C LYS A 101 14.21 -1.86 -2.01
N HIS A 102 13.92 -0.59 -2.33
CA HIS A 102 14.91 0.49 -2.23
C HIS A 102 15.46 0.65 -0.80
N TRP A 103 14.61 0.40 0.20
CA TRP A 103 14.90 0.60 1.61
C TRP A 103 15.13 -0.70 2.38
N SER A 104 15.37 -1.81 1.67
CA SER A 104 15.45 -3.16 2.25
C SER A 104 16.53 -3.36 3.32
N LEU A 105 17.51 -2.46 3.40
CA LEU A 105 18.57 -2.50 4.40
C LEU A 105 18.25 -1.70 5.68
N THR A 106 17.14 -0.93 5.68
CA THR A 106 16.71 -0.16 6.86
C THR A 106 16.03 -1.07 7.89
N ASP A 107 15.95 -0.61 9.12
CA ASP A 107 15.33 -1.35 10.23
C ASP A 107 13.79 -1.47 10.09
N ASP A 108 13.15 -0.53 9.38
CA ASP A 108 11.74 -0.61 8.98
C ASP A 108 11.52 -0.09 7.55
N PRO A 109 11.75 -0.93 6.52
CA PRO A 109 11.60 -0.54 5.13
C PRO A 109 10.23 0.06 4.77
N ALA A 110 9.17 -0.31 5.48
CA ALA A 110 7.82 0.18 5.21
C ALA A 110 7.70 1.68 5.51
N THR A 111 8.27 2.15 6.61
CA THR A 111 8.28 3.56 6.99
C THR A 111 8.93 4.44 5.91
N PHE A 112 10.09 4.05 5.43
CA PHE A 112 10.79 4.78 4.36
C PHE A 112 10.03 4.71 3.03
N ALA A 113 9.50 3.52 2.69
CA ALA A 113 8.77 3.30 1.45
C ALA A 113 7.47 4.12 1.38
N LEU A 114 6.74 4.26 2.49
CA LEU A 114 5.54 5.10 2.56
C LEU A 114 5.86 6.58 2.36
N ALA A 115 6.97 7.06 2.91
CA ALA A 115 7.42 8.43 2.68
C ALA A 115 7.83 8.65 1.21
N GLU A 116 8.50 7.67 0.60
CA GLU A 116 8.80 7.68 -0.83
C GLU A 116 7.54 7.64 -1.69
N TYR A 117 6.55 6.80 -1.34
CA TYR A 117 5.28 6.68 -2.03
C TYR A 117 4.54 8.02 -2.11
N ASN A 118 4.45 8.71 -0.97
CA ASN A 118 3.70 9.96 -0.84
C ASN A 118 4.44 11.19 -1.38
N ALA A 119 5.75 11.31 -1.11
CA ALA A 119 6.51 12.53 -1.41
C ALA A 119 7.54 12.37 -2.54
N GLY A 120 7.67 11.16 -3.06
CA GLY A 120 8.64 10.80 -4.08
C GLY A 120 10.04 10.54 -3.51
N ARG A 121 10.80 9.70 -4.24
CA ARG A 121 12.13 9.22 -3.83
C ARG A 121 13.12 10.37 -3.55
N SER A 122 13.11 11.40 -4.37
CA SER A 122 14.05 12.51 -4.22
C SER A 122 13.90 13.27 -2.89
N ASN A 123 12.67 13.36 -2.38
CA ASN A 123 12.41 13.96 -1.06
C ASN A 123 12.76 12.97 0.05
N ALA A 124 12.37 11.71 -0.06
CA ALA A 124 12.70 10.69 0.93
C ALA A 124 14.23 10.59 1.16
N LEU A 125 15.04 10.63 0.12
CA LEU A 125 16.50 10.61 0.23
C LEU A 125 17.08 11.82 1.01
N LYS A 126 16.43 12.99 0.97
CA LYS A 126 16.87 14.18 1.73
C LYS A 126 16.64 14.03 3.24
N TRP A 127 15.73 13.15 3.65
CA TRP A 127 15.35 12.93 5.04
C TRP A 127 16.16 11.81 5.71
N VAL A 128 16.98 11.08 4.94
CA VAL A 128 17.91 10.09 5.52
C VAL A 128 18.92 10.81 6.42
N ASP A 129 19.08 10.32 7.66
CA ASP A 129 20.13 10.84 8.53
C ASP A 129 21.49 10.24 8.15
N PRO A 130 22.48 11.07 7.81
CA PRO A 130 23.81 10.57 7.48
C PRO A 130 24.52 9.82 8.63
N LEU A 131 24.11 10.08 9.88
CA LEU A 131 24.70 9.45 11.07
C LEU A 131 23.94 8.19 11.51
N ALA A 132 22.67 8.05 11.08
CA ALA A 132 21.78 6.93 11.37
C ALA A 132 20.94 6.55 10.13
N PRO A 133 21.59 6.18 8.99
CA PRO A 133 20.90 6.09 7.70
C PRO A 133 19.88 4.94 7.60
N LEU A 134 19.92 4.02 8.55
CA LEU A 134 19.02 2.85 8.57
C LEU A 134 17.93 2.94 9.64
N ASP A 135 17.94 3.96 10.49
CA ASP A 135 17.04 4.15 11.63
C ASP A 135 15.76 4.88 11.19
N HIS A 136 14.62 4.20 11.29
CA HIS A 136 13.33 4.77 10.91
C HIS A 136 12.87 5.90 11.82
N THR A 137 13.26 5.92 13.11
CA THR A 137 12.90 6.99 14.05
C THR A 137 13.63 8.27 13.68
N ALA A 138 14.95 8.18 13.45
CA ALA A 138 15.74 9.31 12.98
C ALA A 138 15.24 9.83 11.63
N PHE A 139 14.83 8.93 10.73
CA PHE A 139 14.25 9.29 9.44
C PHE A 139 12.93 10.05 9.59
N LEU A 140 11.99 9.56 10.43
CA LEU A 140 10.69 10.21 10.68
C LEU A 140 10.85 11.61 11.23
N GLU A 141 11.79 11.80 12.18
CA GLU A 141 12.07 13.12 12.77
C GLU A 141 12.54 14.14 11.74
N ARG A 142 13.25 13.69 10.69
CA ARG A 142 13.79 14.53 9.63
C ARG A 142 12.82 14.82 8.49
N ILE A 143 11.66 14.16 8.41
CA ILE A 143 10.64 14.48 7.41
C ILE A 143 10.19 15.93 7.58
N THR A 144 10.54 16.78 6.62
CA THR A 144 10.24 18.22 6.65
C THR A 144 8.82 18.57 6.20
N PHE A 145 8.10 17.60 5.59
CA PHE A 145 6.70 17.75 5.18
C PHE A 145 5.78 17.17 6.27
N PRO A 146 5.10 18.00 7.09
CA PRO A 146 4.23 17.51 8.17
C PRO A 146 3.13 16.57 7.68
N SER A 147 2.60 16.82 6.48
CA SER A 147 1.59 15.96 5.84
C SER A 147 2.12 14.56 5.54
N THR A 148 3.35 14.45 5.03
CA THR A 148 4.00 13.16 4.75
C THR A 148 4.32 12.41 6.04
N ARG A 149 4.83 13.09 7.08
CA ARG A 149 5.06 12.45 8.37
C ARG A 149 3.77 11.86 8.93
N LYS A 150 2.71 12.68 8.98
CA LYS A 150 1.39 12.21 9.43
C LYS A 150 0.85 11.07 8.57
N TYR A 151 1.06 11.11 7.27
CA TYR A 151 0.67 10.05 6.33
C TYR A 151 1.30 8.70 6.72
N VAL A 152 2.61 8.68 6.96
CA VAL A 152 3.34 7.47 7.37
C VAL A 152 2.82 6.96 8.71
N GLU A 153 2.73 7.83 9.73
CA GLU A 153 2.26 7.47 11.07
C GLU A 153 0.82 6.92 11.07
N ASP A 154 -0.09 7.54 10.30
CA ASP A 154 -1.48 7.12 10.17
C ASP A 154 -1.57 5.70 9.55
N ILE A 155 -0.80 5.44 8.49
CA ILE A 155 -0.82 4.13 7.81
C ILE A 155 -0.22 3.05 8.70
N MET A 156 0.92 3.29 9.32
CA MET A 156 1.56 2.31 10.21
C MET A 156 0.66 1.96 11.40
N THR A 157 0.05 2.97 12.01
CA THR A 157 -0.93 2.78 13.08
C THR A 157 -2.16 1.98 12.60
N LYS A 158 -2.67 2.29 11.41
CA LYS A 158 -3.84 1.62 10.83
C LYS A 158 -3.52 0.17 10.44
N ARG A 159 -2.33 -0.08 9.87
CA ARG A 159 -1.82 -1.43 9.59
C ARG A 159 -1.87 -2.32 10.84
N ASP A 160 -1.36 -1.81 11.97
CA ASP A 160 -1.29 -2.58 13.22
C ASP A 160 -2.68 -2.84 13.80
N LYS A 161 -3.59 -1.85 13.71
CA LYS A 161 -5.00 -2.04 14.06
C LYS A 161 -5.68 -3.08 13.19
N TYR A 162 -5.45 -3.07 11.88
CA TYR A 162 -6.01 -4.06 10.97
C TYR A 162 -5.47 -5.46 11.28
N ARG A 163 -4.17 -5.59 11.53
CA ARG A 163 -3.57 -6.88 11.94
C ARG A 163 -4.20 -7.42 13.21
N ALA A 164 -4.41 -6.59 14.22
CA ALA A 164 -5.04 -6.99 15.48
C ALA A 164 -6.50 -7.44 15.30
N VAL A 165 -7.25 -6.79 14.40
CA VAL A 165 -8.67 -7.08 14.21
C VAL A 165 -8.90 -8.20 13.21
N PHE A 166 -8.17 -8.19 12.08
CA PHE A 166 -8.43 -9.08 10.95
C PHE A 166 -7.41 -10.20 10.80
N GLY A 167 -6.36 -10.26 11.62
CA GLY A 167 -5.33 -11.30 11.54
C GLY A 167 -5.88 -12.72 11.65
N ASN A 168 -7.07 -12.90 12.25
CA ASN A 168 -7.80 -14.18 12.30
C ASN A 168 -8.88 -14.33 11.21
N ASN A 169 -9.07 -13.33 10.34
CA ASN A 169 -10.02 -13.43 9.24
C ASN A 169 -9.51 -14.44 8.20
N ARG A 170 -10.43 -15.22 7.60
CA ARG A 170 -10.11 -16.26 6.61
C ARG A 170 -9.21 -15.80 5.46
N TRP A 171 -9.31 -14.53 5.05
CA TRP A 171 -8.50 -13.98 3.97
C TRP A 171 -7.04 -13.67 4.38
N TYR A 172 -6.82 -13.35 5.66
CA TYR A 172 -5.52 -12.94 6.18
C TYR A 172 -4.77 -14.05 6.91
N LYS A 173 -5.45 -15.15 7.26
CA LYS A 173 -4.74 -16.32 7.81
C LYS A 173 -3.76 -16.83 6.76
N GLU A 174 -2.52 -17.02 7.16
CA GLU A 174 -1.62 -17.87 6.39
C GLU A 174 -2.25 -19.26 6.35
N ASP A 175 -2.41 -19.82 5.17
CA ASP A 175 -2.73 -21.23 5.04
C ASP A 175 -1.51 -22.02 5.54
N ALA A 176 -1.48 -22.28 6.85
CA ALA A 176 -0.45 -23.08 7.50
C ALA A 176 -0.45 -24.55 6.98
N GLU A 177 -1.45 -24.93 6.16
CA GLU A 177 -1.63 -26.31 5.72
C GLU A 177 -1.38 -26.55 4.22
N THR A 178 -1.28 -25.54 3.36
CA THR A 178 -1.23 -25.87 1.92
C THR A 178 0.04 -25.48 1.19
N GLY A 179 0.91 -24.63 1.70
CA GLY A 179 2.17 -24.30 0.97
C GLY A 179 2.04 -24.13 -0.57
N VAL A 180 0.81 -24.07 -1.08
CA VAL A 180 0.48 -24.04 -2.51
C VAL A 180 0.14 -22.60 -2.88
N PRO A 181 0.90 -21.98 -3.80
CA PRO A 181 0.47 -20.75 -4.43
C PRO A 181 -0.87 -21.02 -5.12
N VAL A 182 -1.85 -20.13 -4.92
CA VAL A 182 -3.08 -20.18 -5.72
C VAL A 182 -2.68 -20.09 -7.18
N THR A 183 -2.66 -21.25 -7.84
CA THR A 183 -2.43 -21.35 -9.28
C THR A 183 -3.55 -20.61 -10.01
N GLN A 184 -3.12 -19.72 -10.88
CA GLN A 184 -3.92 -19.09 -11.90
C GLN A 184 -4.81 -20.15 -12.55
N THR A 185 -6.13 -20.00 -12.42
CA THR A 185 -7.06 -20.65 -13.35
C THR A 185 -7.16 -19.76 -14.59
N GLN A 186 -6.90 -20.36 -15.71
CA GLN A 186 -6.85 -19.88 -17.09
C GLN A 186 -8.07 -19.04 -17.47
#